data_9e58d52317bb8f78330a549c6c0d517a
#
_entry.id   9e58d52317bb8f78330a549c6c0d517a
#
_cell.length_a   1.000
_cell.length_b   1.000
_cell.length_c   1.000
_cell.angle_alpha   90.00
_cell.angle_beta   90.00
_cell.angle_gamma   90.00
#
_symmetry.space_group_name_H-M   'P 1'
#
loop_
_entity.id
_entity.type
_entity.pdbx_description
1 polymer ?
#
loop_
_entity_poly.entity_id
_entity_poly.type
_entity_poly.pdbx_seq_one_letter_code
_entity_poly.pdbx_strand_id
1 'polypeptide(L)'
;MIFVDSSFFIALVDRKDQWHPAAKVLLPVLADETIIISDLIIAESVTIIGRRSGGKAGEHLYHYFMDNCDLVVTDEKILKGGIGVFLRYDGTLSVSDAVSVFIMEKKNINRILSFDSDFDKVEGVVRIHQQ
;
A
#
# COMPACT_ATOMS: atom_id res chain seq x y z
N MET A 1 8.15 2.47 -11.55
CA MET A 1 6.94 2.16 -10.79
C MET A 1 7.31 1.68 -9.40
N ILE A 2 6.50 2.06 -8.43
CA ILE A 2 6.62 1.61 -7.05
C ILE A 2 5.22 1.32 -6.51
N PHE A 3 5.08 0.22 -5.76
CA PHE A 3 3.83 -0.06 -5.05
C PHE A 3 3.89 0.60 -3.67
N VAL A 4 2.80 1.21 -3.23
CA VAL A 4 2.76 1.88 -1.93
C VAL A 4 1.63 1.30 -1.10
N ASP A 5 1.98 0.84 0.10
CA ASP A 5 1.08 0.21 1.04
C ASP A 5 0.31 1.25 1.86
N SER A 6 -0.84 0.84 2.37
CA SER A 6 -1.69 1.67 3.23
C SER A 6 -0.95 2.22 4.45
N SER A 7 -0.04 1.44 5.04
CA SER A 7 0.72 1.86 6.22
C SER A 7 1.49 3.15 6.00
N PHE A 8 2.03 3.35 4.80
CA PHE A 8 2.73 4.59 4.46
C PHE A 8 1.77 5.78 4.39
N PHE A 9 0.65 5.64 3.69
CA PHE A 9 -0.31 6.74 3.55
C PHE A 9 -0.93 7.13 4.88
N ILE A 10 -1.26 6.16 5.71
CA ILE A 10 -1.80 6.39 7.05
C ILE A 10 -0.78 7.19 7.88
N ALA A 11 0.47 6.75 7.89
CA ALA A 11 1.54 7.44 8.61
C ALA A 11 1.79 8.85 8.08
N LEU A 12 1.69 9.06 6.77
CA LEU A 12 1.91 10.35 6.16
C LEU A 12 0.83 11.37 6.58
N VAL A 13 -0.42 10.92 6.65
CA VAL A 13 -1.58 11.79 6.91
C VAL A 13 -1.80 12.01 8.41
N ASP A 14 -1.60 10.98 9.23
CA ASP A 14 -1.86 11.05 10.67
C ASP A 14 -0.59 11.44 11.44
N ARG A 15 -0.57 12.68 11.95
CA ARG A 15 0.57 13.20 12.71
C ARG A 15 0.88 12.40 13.98
N LYS A 16 -0.11 11.68 14.50
CA LYS A 16 0.04 10.87 15.72
C LYS A 16 0.51 9.45 15.44
N ASP A 17 0.58 9.06 14.18
CA ASP A 17 1.08 7.74 13.82
C ASP A 17 2.57 7.63 14.17
N GLN A 18 2.96 6.48 14.74
CA GLN A 18 4.36 6.25 15.15
C GLN A 18 5.35 6.40 14.00
N TRP A 19 4.91 6.15 12.75
CA TRP A 19 5.76 6.20 11.57
C TRP A 19 5.67 7.54 10.82
N HIS A 20 4.93 8.50 11.37
CA HIS A 20 4.76 9.80 10.69
C HIS A 20 6.10 10.49 10.35
N PRO A 21 7.08 10.59 11.27
CA PRO A 21 8.36 11.20 10.93
C PRO A 21 9.08 10.46 9.79
N ALA A 22 9.07 9.12 9.83
CA ALA A 22 9.69 8.30 8.78
C ALA A 22 9.00 8.49 7.43
N ALA A 23 7.66 8.58 7.42
CA ALA A 23 6.90 8.81 6.19
C ALA A 23 7.26 10.15 5.56
N LYS A 24 7.41 11.19 6.35
CA LYS A 24 7.82 12.51 5.84
C LYS A 24 9.22 12.47 5.22
N VAL A 25 10.15 11.76 5.84
CA VAL A 25 11.52 11.60 5.33
C VAL A 25 11.53 10.82 4.00
N LEU A 26 10.63 9.84 3.87
CA LEU A 26 10.57 8.98 2.69
C LEU A 26 9.75 9.57 1.53
N LEU A 27 8.98 10.62 1.78
CA LEU A 27 8.12 11.22 0.74
C LEU A 27 8.88 11.53 -0.57
N PRO A 28 10.11 12.06 -0.55
CA PRO A 28 10.85 12.30 -1.78
C PRO A 28 11.14 11.07 -2.63
N VAL A 29 11.09 9.86 -2.07
CA VAL A 29 11.24 8.61 -2.84
C VAL A 29 10.16 8.49 -3.91
N LEU A 30 8.99 9.08 -3.68
CA LEU A 30 7.86 9.04 -4.61
C LEU A 30 7.95 10.08 -5.72
N ALA A 31 8.86 11.06 -5.61
CA ALA A 31 9.09 12.04 -6.68
C ALA A 31 9.56 11.29 -7.93
N ASP A 32 9.00 11.61 -9.07
CA ASP A 32 9.32 11.00 -10.36
C ASP A 32 8.92 9.51 -10.49
N GLU A 33 8.24 8.94 -9.49
CA GLU A 33 7.74 7.57 -9.55
C GLU A 33 6.29 7.51 -9.98
N THR A 34 5.93 6.49 -10.76
CA THR A 34 4.54 6.12 -10.94
C THR A 34 4.12 5.26 -9.75
N ILE A 35 3.17 5.78 -8.98
CA ILE A 35 2.69 5.12 -7.76
C ILE A 35 1.54 4.18 -8.12
N ILE A 36 1.71 2.91 -7.82
CA ILE A 36 0.68 1.88 -8.05
C ILE A 36 0.04 1.51 -6.72
N ILE A 37 -1.29 1.53 -6.70
CA ILE A 37 -2.09 1.08 -5.56
C ILE A 37 -3.27 0.25 -6.06
N SER A 38 -3.93 -0.45 -5.14
CA SER A 38 -5.20 -1.11 -5.44
C SER A 38 -6.35 -0.41 -4.70
N ASP A 39 -7.56 -0.76 -5.09
CA ASP A 39 -8.78 -0.37 -4.37
C ASP A 39 -8.78 -0.82 -2.91
N LEU A 40 -8.12 -1.95 -2.60
CA LEU A 40 -7.97 -2.42 -1.21
C LEU A 40 -7.11 -1.47 -0.37
N ILE A 41 -6.08 -0.90 -0.96
CA ILE A 41 -5.24 0.12 -0.31
C ILE A 41 -6.08 1.36 0.00
N ILE A 42 -6.91 1.79 -0.95
CA ILE A 42 -7.81 2.93 -0.76
C ILE A 42 -8.79 2.64 0.38
N ALA A 43 -9.46 1.49 0.32
CA ALA A 43 -10.48 1.13 1.32
C ALA A 43 -9.90 1.11 2.73
N GLU A 44 -8.76 0.48 2.93
CA GLU A 44 -8.11 0.40 4.24
C GLU A 44 -7.63 1.76 4.73
N SER A 45 -6.95 2.52 3.89
CA SER A 45 -6.40 3.83 4.25
C SER A 45 -7.49 4.84 4.59
N VAL A 46 -8.50 4.94 3.74
CA VAL A 46 -9.62 5.88 3.94
C VAL A 46 -10.42 5.51 5.19
N THR A 47 -10.64 4.21 5.41
CA THR A 47 -11.35 3.75 6.61
C THR A 47 -10.61 4.15 7.89
N ILE A 48 -9.31 3.90 7.95
CA ILE A 48 -8.51 4.19 9.15
C ILE A 48 -8.40 5.69 9.39
N ILE A 49 -8.11 6.47 8.36
CA ILE A 49 -8.04 7.94 8.50
C ILE A 49 -9.41 8.50 8.87
N GLY A 50 -10.49 7.98 8.28
CA GLY A 50 -11.84 8.38 8.64
C GLY A 50 -12.16 8.13 10.12
N ARG A 51 -11.72 7.00 10.67
CA ARG A 51 -11.90 6.68 12.09
C ARG A 51 -11.08 7.58 13.00
N ARG A 52 -9.85 7.92 12.60
CA ARG A 52 -8.92 8.70 13.42
C ARG A 52 -9.18 10.20 13.33
N SER A 53 -9.55 10.72 12.17
CA SER A 53 -9.57 12.15 11.88
C SER A 53 -10.87 12.64 11.23
N GLY A 54 -11.86 11.76 11.07
CA GLY A 54 -13.18 12.09 10.53
C GLY A 54 -13.32 11.82 9.04
N GLY A 55 -14.57 11.72 8.60
CA GLY A 55 -14.90 11.36 7.22
C GLY A 55 -14.33 12.30 6.18
N LYS A 56 -14.26 13.61 6.50
CA LYS A 56 -13.73 14.61 5.57
C LYS A 56 -12.24 14.40 5.30
N ALA A 57 -11.47 14.04 6.33
CA ALA A 57 -10.06 13.71 6.16
C ALA A 57 -9.88 12.45 5.28
N GLY A 58 -10.72 11.44 5.48
CA GLY A 58 -10.74 10.26 4.64
C GLY A 58 -11.06 10.59 3.19
N GLU A 59 -12.05 11.44 2.96
CA GLU A 59 -12.42 11.88 1.60
C GLU A 59 -11.27 12.64 0.93
N HIS A 60 -10.57 13.50 1.64
CA HIS A 60 -9.39 14.20 1.11
C HIS A 60 -8.32 13.22 0.67
N LEU A 61 -8.08 12.18 1.47
CA LEU A 61 -7.12 11.13 1.11
C LEU A 61 -7.57 10.38 -0.13
N TYR A 62 -8.86 10.08 -0.27
CA TYR A 62 -9.40 9.45 -1.47
C TYR A 62 -9.09 10.30 -2.71
N HIS A 63 -9.34 11.61 -2.66
CA HIS A 63 -9.05 12.48 -3.80
C HIS A 63 -7.55 12.53 -4.11
N TYR A 64 -6.71 12.52 -3.09
CA TYR A 64 -5.26 12.43 -3.29
C TYR A 64 -4.89 11.17 -4.09
N PHE A 65 -5.45 10.03 -3.72
CA PHE A 65 -5.20 8.78 -4.43
C PHE A 65 -5.59 8.89 -5.91
N MET A 66 -6.79 9.40 -6.17
CA MET A 66 -7.31 9.47 -7.54
C MET A 66 -6.52 10.46 -8.40
N ASP A 67 -5.97 11.52 -7.78
CA ASP A 67 -5.21 12.53 -8.51
C ASP A 67 -3.74 12.15 -8.73
N ASN A 68 -3.17 11.28 -7.89
CA ASN A 68 -1.72 11.06 -7.87
C ASN A 68 -1.27 9.61 -8.09
N CYS A 69 -2.16 8.64 -8.06
CA CYS A 69 -1.80 7.23 -8.12
C CYS A 69 -2.50 6.54 -9.28
N ASP A 70 -1.86 5.50 -9.81
CA ASP A 70 -2.48 4.60 -10.78
C ASP A 70 -3.18 3.48 -10.00
N LEU A 71 -4.48 3.40 -10.18
CA LEU A 71 -5.34 2.45 -9.48
C LEU A 71 -5.47 1.15 -10.26
N VAL A 72 -5.21 0.03 -9.58
CA VAL A 72 -5.55 -1.31 -10.05
C VAL A 72 -6.77 -1.78 -9.28
N VAL A 73 -7.87 -2.00 -9.97
CA VAL A 73 -9.09 -2.52 -9.34
C VAL A 73 -8.96 -4.02 -9.17
N THR A 74 -9.24 -4.51 -7.96
CA THR A 74 -9.19 -5.93 -7.63
C THR A 74 -10.42 -6.62 -8.21
N ASP A 75 -10.33 -7.02 -9.46
CA ASP A 75 -11.36 -7.83 -10.11
C ASP A 75 -11.24 -9.29 -9.66
N GLU A 76 -12.14 -10.15 -10.18
CA GLU A 76 -12.17 -11.57 -9.83
C GLU A 76 -10.84 -12.26 -10.14
N LYS A 77 -10.21 -11.93 -11.24
CA LYS A 77 -8.94 -12.53 -11.68
C LYS A 77 -7.79 -12.15 -10.73
N ILE A 78 -7.72 -10.88 -10.35
CA ILE A 78 -6.68 -10.38 -9.43
C ILE A 78 -6.91 -10.95 -8.03
N LEU A 79 -8.16 -11.02 -7.59
CA LEU A 79 -8.47 -11.62 -6.29
C LEU A 79 -8.04 -13.10 -6.24
N LYS A 80 -8.34 -13.86 -7.29
CA LYS A 80 -7.91 -15.25 -7.39
C LYS A 80 -6.39 -15.38 -7.35
N GLY A 81 -5.67 -14.51 -8.07
CA GLY A 81 -4.21 -14.47 -8.03
C GLY A 81 -3.67 -14.14 -6.63
N GLY A 82 -4.32 -13.21 -5.95
CA GLY A 82 -3.99 -12.88 -4.56
C GLY A 82 -4.18 -14.06 -3.61
N ILE A 83 -5.26 -14.83 -3.78
CA ILE A 83 -5.48 -16.04 -2.98
C ILE A 83 -4.38 -17.07 -3.25
N GLY A 84 -3.89 -17.18 -4.49
CA GLY A 84 -2.74 -18.03 -4.79
C GLY A 84 -1.48 -17.63 -4.03
N VAL A 85 -1.20 -16.33 -3.93
CA VAL A 85 -0.09 -15.81 -3.12
C VAL A 85 -0.34 -16.08 -1.63
N PHE A 86 -1.56 -15.84 -1.15
CA PHE A 86 -1.97 -16.13 0.23
C PHE A 86 -1.67 -17.59 0.60
N LEU A 87 -2.01 -18.52 -0.27
CA LEU A 87 -1.74 -19.94 -0.07
C LEU A 87 -0.22 -20.23 -0.10
N ARG A 88 0.52 -19.60 -1.01
CA ARG A 88 1.98 -19.78 -1.12
C ARG A 88 2.70 -19.43 0.18
N TYR A 89 2.22 -18.42 0.90
CA TYR A 89 2.78 -17.98 2.19
C TYR A 89 2.00 -18.54 3.39
N ASP A 90 1.19 -19.56 3.14
CA ASP A 90 0.44 -20.31 4.18
C ASP A 90 -0.37 -19.38 5.11
N GLY A 91 -1.03 -18.39 4.53
CA GLY A 91 -1.88 -17.47 5.27
C GLY A 91 -1.14 -16.50 6.21
N THR A 92 0.18 -16.37 6.07
CA THR A 92 0.98 -15.44 6.91
C THR A 92 0.96 -14.01 6.40
N LEU A 93 0.42 -13.78 5.21
CA LEU A 93 0.09 -12.45 4.69
C LEU A 93 -1.42 -12.27 4.76
N SER A 94 -1.90 -11.05 5.00
CA SER A 94 -3.33 -10.76 4.82
C SER A 94 -3.70 -10.92 3.34
N VAL A 95 -5.00 -11.10 3.06
CA VAL A 95 -5.48 -11.16 1.67
C VAL A 95 -5.13 -9.87 0.93
N SER A 96 -5.29 -8.72 1.59
CA SER A 96 -4.92 -7.43 1.00
C SER A 96 -3.44 -7.37 0.62
N ASP A 97 -2.56 -7.81 1.51
CA ASP A 97 -1.11 -7.84 1.25
C ASP A 97 -0.77 -8.84 0.13
N ALA A 98 -1.44 -9.99 0.14
CA ALA A 98 -1.25 -10.99 -0.91
C ALA A 98 -1.70 -10.48 -2.29
N VAL A 99 -2.80 -9.73 -2.35
CA VAL A 99 -3.24 -9.06 -3.58
C VAL A 99 -2.20 -8.04 -4.04
N SER A 100 -1.65 -7.26 -3.11
CA SER A 100 -0.57 -6.31 -3.43
C SER A 100 0.62 -7.01 -4.07
N VAL A 101 1.06 -8.13 -3.50
CA VAL A 101 2.17 -8.94 -4.03
C VAL A 101 1.84 -9.46 -5.43
N PHE A 102 0.61 -9.96 -5.64
CA PHE A 102 0.20 -10.46 -6.95
C PHE A 102 0.25 -9.35 -8.01
N ILE A 103 -0.26 -8.16 -7.70
CA ILE A 103 -0.20 -7.01 -8.60
C ILE A 103 1.25 -6.65 -8.92
N MET A 104 2.11 -6.63 -7.91
CA MET A 104 3.54 -6.35 -8.10
C MET A 104 4.18 -7.36 -9.05
N GLU A 105 3.91 -8.65 -8.87
CA GLU A 105 4.43 -9.70 -9.74
C GLU A 105 3.97 -9.49 -11.19
N LYS A 106 2.69 -9.19 -11.40
CA LYS A 106 2.12 -8.99 -12.74
C LYS A 106 2.70 -7.78 -13.46
N LYS A 107 3.06 -6.74 -12.71
CA LYS A 107 3.62 -5.51 -13.28
C LYS A 107 5.14 -5.45 -13.22
N ASN A 108 5.79 -6.50 -12.75
CA ASN A 108 7.24 -6.55 -12.56
C ASN A 108 7.75 -5.41 -11.66
N ILE A 109 7.00 -5.12 -10.61
CA ILE A 109 7.37 -4.16 -9.58
C ILE A 109 8.05 -4.94 -8.45
N ASN A 110 9.27 -4.56 -8.09
CA ASN A 110 10.02 -5.24 -7.02
C ASN A 110 10.19 -4.39 -5.76
N ARG A 111 9.70 -3.15 -5.75
CA ARG A 111 9.82 -2.24 -4.59
C ARG A 111 8.46 -1.90 -4.03
N ILE A 112 8.34 -1.98 -2.72
CA ILE A 112 7.15 -1.53 -1.99
C ILE A 112 7.55 -0.55 -0.90
N LEU A 113 6.85 0.56 -0.81
CA LEU A 113 6.99 1.52 0.27
C LEU A 113 5.99 1.15 1.35
N SER A 114 6.46 0.63 2.48
CA SER A 114 5.61 0.08 3.54
C SER A 114 6.34 0.04 4.88
N PHE A 115 5.59 0.29 5.96
CA PHE A 115 6.07 0.09 7.32
C PHE A 115 5.70 -1.29 7.88
N ASP A 116 5.03 -2.12 7.10
CA ASP A 116 4.65 -3.47 7.50
C ASP A 116 5.77 -4.47 7.18
N SER A 117 6.42 -4.99 8.22
CA SER A 117 7.52 -5.94 8.07
C SER A 117 7.11 -7.29 7.49
N ASP A 118 5.80 -7.57 7.38
CA ASP A 118 5.34 -8.81 6.74
C ASP A 118 5.81 -8.92 5.29
N PHE A 119 6.03 -7.80 4.61
CA PHE A 119 6.56 -7.83 3.25
C PHE A 119 8.02 -8.29 3.16
N ASP A 120 8.76 -8.31 4.26
CA ASP A 120 10.15 -8.80 4.28
C ASP A 120 10.24 -10.30 4.01
N LYS A 121 9.16 -11.05 4.25
CA LYS A 121 9.12 -12.49 3.96
C LYS A 121 8.85 -12.80 2.49
N VAL A 122 8.52 -11.80 1.67
CA VAL A 122 8.15 -11.99 0.28
C VAL A 122 9.40 -12.01 -0.59
N GLU A 123 9.62 -13.14 -1.27
CA GLU A 123 10.78 -13.30 -2.14
C GLU A 123 10.69 -12.34 -3.33
N GLY A 124 11.81 -11.70 -3.65
CA GLY A 124 11.89 -10.77 -4.78
C GLY A 124 11.34 -9.38 -4.53
N VAL A 125 10.83 -9.10 -3.33
CA VAL A 125 10.30 -7.78 -2.95
C VAL A 125 11.29 -7.06 -2.04
N VAL A 126 11.60 -5.83 -2.37
CA VAL A 126 12.42 -4.94 -1.52
C VAL A 126 11.48 -3.95 -0.84
N ARG A 127 11.41 -4.03 0.47
CA ARG A 127 10.61 -3.10 1.26
C ARG A 127 11.42 -1.85 1.59
N ILE A 128 10.91 -0.70 1.18
CA ILE A 128 11.49 0.61 1.51
C ILE A 128 10.75 1.14 2.73
N HIS A 129 11.47 1.39 3.83
CA HIS A 129 10.90 1.87 5.08
C HIS A 129 11.84 2.82 5.83
N GLN A 130 13.02 3.07 5.28
CA GLN A 130 14.01 4.00 5.84
C GLN A 130 14.97 4.43 4.73
N GLN A 131 15.66 5.52 4.95
CA GLN A 131 16.72 5.95 4.07
C GLN A 131 18.01 5.22 4.38
#